data_8b953abfd7482b7abce9fa98d67c64a0
#
_entry.id   8b953abfd7482b7abce9fa98d67c64a0
#
_cell.length_a   1.000
_cell.length_b   1.000
_cell.length_c   1.000
_cell.angle_alpha   90.00
_cell.angle_beta   90.00
_cell.angle_gamma   90.00
#
_symmetry.space_group_name_H-M   'P 1'
#
loop_
_entity.id
_entity.type
_entity.pdbx_description
1 polymer ?
#
loop_
_entity_poly.entity_id
_entity_poly.type
_entity_poly.pdbx_seq_one_letter_code
_entity_poly.pdbx_strand_id
1 'polypeptide(L)'
;MSERKQNNIWVFLEQREKRPANVGLELLGKAQRLAEPAHGKVGGVLVGHNLEPLIDQVMAYGIHELLIADHPLLEPYCNETFVKVLESAVKEHHPDAFLFGATAVGTDLAPRLAARLRTGLSAHCIDLELTEQGVVGVVPWPEGNLLGHVHCTRTRPQMATVIPGIFEMPKKTGFTGQVIPIQANLEEKDRTYRVLEITREKARENELAGAEVVVAGGWGVGSKVDWELIKELAAVLNGAVGATRPAVDEGWAHEDQMIGQSGHSVSPQLYIGVGLSGHMHHMVGIKGAKLTVGINQDPEAAIFNHCDLGLVGDLKEIVPALIKAIKSYS
;
A
#
# COMPACT_ATOMS: atom_id res chain seq x y z
N MET A 1 36.20 21.05 2.45
CA MET A 1 34.74 21.08 2.61
C MET A 1 34.18 20.12 1.55
N SER A 2 33.73 18.95 1.97
CA SER A 2 33.05 18.01 1.05
C SER A 2 31.78 18.67 0.57
N GLU A 3 31.62 18.85 -0.74
CA GLU A 3 30.36 19.26 -1.33
C GLU A 3 29.29 18.30 -0.82
N ARG A 4 28.29 18.80 -0.09
CA ARG A 4 27.12 18.02 0.29
C ARG A 4 26.46 17.58 -1.00
N LYS A 5 26.51 16.27 -1.29
CA LYS A 5 25.82 15.67 -2.41
C LYS A 5 24.33 16.00 -2.29
N GLN A 6 23.77 16.66 -3.30
CA GLN A 6 22.33 16.83 -3.41
C GLN A 6 21.71 15.42 -3.55
N ASN A 7 20.77 15.07 -2.68
CA ASN A 7 20.07 13.80 -2.75
C ASN A 7 18.90 13.92 -3.72
N ASN A 8 19.04 13.38 -4.92
CA ASN A 8 17.99 13.34 -5.92
C ASN A 8 17.15 12.08 -5.72
N ILE A 9 15.92 12.25 -5.27
CA ILE A 9 14.99 11.15 -4.97
C ILE A 9 13.94 11.08 -6.06
N TRP A 10 13.87 9.94 -6.73
CA TRP A 10 12.81 9.65 -7.69
C TRP A 10 11.71 8.84 -7.06
N VAL A 11 10.49 9.06 -7.55
CA VAL A 11 9.28 8.31 -7.18
C VAL A 11 8.65 7.77 -8.45
N PHE A 12 8.47 6.47 -8.54
CA PHE A 12 7.68 5.85 -9.59
C PHE A 12 6.20 6.16 -9.38
N LEU A 13 5.59 6.81 -10.36
CA LEU A 13 4.20 7.22 -10.32
C LEU A 13 3.36 6.19 -11.08
N GLU A 14 2.89 5.20 -10.35
CA GLU A 14 1.93 4.25 -10.90
C GLU A 14 0.65 4.98 -11.30
N GLN A 15 0.09 4.60 -12.43
CA GLN A 15 -1.16 5.15 -12.92
C GLN A 15 -2.15 4.04 -13.26
N ARG A 16 -3.41 4.30 -13.05
CA ARG A 16 -4.51 3.46 -13.47
C ARG A 16 -5.62 4.32 -14.05
N GLU A 17 -6.08 3.98 -15.26
CA GLU A 17 -7.17 4.70 -15.93
C GLU A 17 -6.96 6.23 -16.03
N LYS A 18 -5.74 6.64 -16.35
CA LYS A 18 -5.36 8.06 -16.43
C LYS A 18 -5.54 8.81 -15.11
N ARG A 19 -5.35 8.12 -13.99
CA ARG A 19 -5.27 8.70 -12.65
C ARG A 19 -4.01 8.21 -11.95
N PRO A 20 -3.25 9.08 -11.30
CA PRO A 20 -2.11 8.64 -10.51
C PRO A 20 -2.61 7.84 -9.30
N ALA A 21 -1.93 6.73 -8.98
CA ALA A 21 -2.23 5.96 -7.79
C ALA A 21 -1.82 6.74 -6.52
N ASN A 22 -2.63 6.67 -5.48
CA ASN A 22 -2.41 7.40 -4.24
C ASN A 22 -1.03 7.15 -3.64
N VAL A 23 -0.55 5.91 -3.66
CA VAL A 23 0.77 5.55 -3.11
C VAL A 23 1.92 6.33 -3.76
N GLY A 24 1.86 6.59 -5.06
CA GLY A 24 2.85 7.43 -5.75
C GLY A 24 2.84 8.86 -5.22
N LEU A 25 1.65 9.42 -4.98
CA LEU A 25 1.49 10.77 -4.43
C LEU A 25 1.93 10.84 -2.95
N GLU A 26 1.57 9.87 -2.13
CA GLU A 26 2.06 9.73 -0.75
C GLU A 26 3.59 9.72 -0.70
N LEU A 27 4.21 8.93 -1.59
CA LEU A 27 5.66 8.85 -1.74
C LEU A 27 6.30 10.18 -2.18
N LEU A 28 5.65 10.96 -3.05
CA LEU A 28 6.12 12.31 -3.37
C LEU A 28 6.20 13.18 -2.12
N GLY A 29 5.16 13.16 -1.28
CA GLY A 29 5.17 13.91 -0.02
C GLY A 29 6.27 13.46 0.94
N LYS A 30 6.52 12.15 1.05
CA LYS A 30 7.62 11.64 1.87
C LYS A 30 8.99 12.02 1.28
N ALA A 31 9.17 11.87 -0.04
CA ALA A 31 10.40 12.24 -0.73
C ALA A 31 10.75 13.72 -0.56
N GLN A 32 9.76 14.61 -0.62
CA GLN A 32 9.95 16.05 -0.38
C GLN A 32 10.48 16.30 1.04
N ARG A 33 9.86 15.70 2.06
CA ARG A 33 10.32 15.82 3.46
C ARG A 33 11.74 15.26 3.66
N LEU A 34 12.11 14.19 2.95
CA LEU A 34 13.46 13.63 3.02
C LEU A 34 14.49 14.49 2.30
N ALA A 35 14.13 15.08 1.16
CA ALA A 35 15.07 15.88 0.34
C ALA A 35 15.30 17.28 0.90
N GLU A 36 14.31 17.88 1.58
CA GLU A 36 14.35 19.26 2.08
C GLU A 36 15.60 19.59 2.92
N PRO A 37 16.00 18.80 3.94
CA PRO A 37 17.18 19.13 4.75
C PRO A 37 18.51 19.12 3.98
N ALA A 38 18.55 18.40 2.85
CA ALA A 38 19.73 18.25 2.01
C ALA A 38 19.69 19.13 0.76
N HIS A 39 18.67 20.00 0.61
CA HIS A 39 18.40 20.75 -0.62
C HIS A 39 18.39 19.87 -1.86
N GLY A 40 17.91 18.61 -1.71
CA GLY A 40 17.82 17.66 -2.78
C GLY A 40 16.62 17.93 -3.69
N LYS A 41 16.62 17.29 -4.87
CA LYS A 41 15.51 17.36 -5.81
C LYS A 41 14.61 16.15 -5.67
N VAL A 42 13.31 16.34 -5.91
CA VAL A 42 12.33 15.26 -6.02
C VAL A 42 11.84 15.20 -7.46
N GLY A 43 12.01 14.04 -8.08
CA GLY A 43 11.52 13.73 -9.41
C GLY A 43 10.40 12.70 -9.38
N GLY A 44 9.33 12.93 -10.16
CA GLY A 44 8.36 11.90 -10.48
C GLY A 44 8.79 11.17 -11.77
N VAL A 45 8.55 9.86 -11.85
CA VAL A 45 8.77 9.07 -13.06
C VAL A 45 7.47 8.44 -13.48
N LEU A 46 6.96 8.81 -14.64
CA LEU A 46 5.69 8.37 -15.21
C LEU A 46 5.95 7.59 -16.49
N VAL A 47 5.50 6.34 -16.55
CA VAL A 47 5.71 5.43 -17.67
C VAL A 47 4.37 4.87 -18.13
N GLY A 48 4.10 4.91 -19.45
CA GLY A 48 2.85 4.41 -20.00
C GLY A 48 2.59 4.87 -21.41
N HIS A 49 1.31 5.05 -21.76
CA HIS A 49 0.87 5.57 -23.04
C HIS A 49 -0.25 6.60 -22.87
N ASN A 50 -0.24 7.66 -23.70
CA ASN A 50 -1.18 8.80 -23.61
C ASN A 50 -1.17 9.45 -22.21
N LEU A 51 -0.02 9.85 -21.71
CA LEU A 51 0.21 10.32 -20.35
C LEU A 51 -0.08 11.81 -20.14
N GLU A 52 -0.31 12.59 -21.20
CA GLU A 52 -0.55 14.03 -21.14
C GLU A 52 -1.57 14.46 -20.07
N PRO A 53 -2.74 13.77 -19.90
CA PRO A 53 -3.72 14.16 -18.88
C PRO A 53 -3.24 14.02 -17.43
N LEU A 54 -2.14 13.31 -17.21
CA LEU A 54 -1.58 13.07 -15.87
C LEU A 54 -0.55 14.14 -15.47
N ILE A 55 0.02 14.86 -16.42
CA ILE A 55 1.11 15.81 -16.17
C ILE A 55 0.67 16.86 -15.15
N ASP A 56 -0.41 17.57 -15.41
CA ASP A 56 -0.90 18.62 -14.52
C ASP A 56 -1.35 18.07 -13.15
N GLN A 57 -1.93 16.86 -13.15
CA GLN A 57 -2.36 16.21 -11.92
C GLN A 57 -1.19 15.95 -10.98
N VAL A 58 -0.05 15.51 -11.53
CA VAL A 58 1.16 15.19 -10.75
C VAL A 58 1.97 16.44 -10.43
N MET A 59 2.13 17.33 -11.40
CA MET A 59 2.89 18.58 -11.22
C MET A 59 2.29 19.47 -10.11
N ALA A 60 0.97 19.40 -9.92
CA ALA A 60 0.29 20.12 -8.84
C ALA A 60 0.83 19.82 -7.44
N TYR A 61 1.56 18.73 -7.24
CA TYR A 61 2.15 18.36 -5.94
C TYR A 61 3.57 18.90 -5.72
N GLY A 62 4.07 19.80 -6.58
CA GLY A 62 5.28 20.57 -6.34
C GLY A 62 6.59 19.78 -6.47
N ILE A 63 6.67 18.89 -7.46
CA ILE A 63 7.90 18.17 -7.80
C ILE A 63 8.81 19.02 -8.69
N HIS A 64 10.13 18.83 -8.58
CA HIS A 64 11.12 19.57 -9.33
C HIS A 64 11.20 19.12 -10.79
N GLU A 65 11.08 17.83 -11.02
CA GLU A 65 11.24 17.20 -12.33
C GLU A 65 10.17 16.11 -12.50
N LEU A 66 9.53 16.04 -13.65
CA LEU A 66 8.65 14.94 -14.04
C LEU A 66 9.22 14.29 -15.30
N LEU A 67 9.78 13.10 -15.13
CA LEU A 67 10.33 12.30 -16.21
C LEU A 67 9.21 11.47 -16.82
N ILE A 68 9.02 11.53 -18.13
CA ILE A 68 7.88 10.89 -18.82
C ILE A 68 8.39 10.01 -19.96
N ALA A 69 8.00 8.74 -19.93
CA ALA A 69 8.12 7.82 -21.04
C ALA A 69 6.73 7.48 -21.58
N ASP A 70 6.37 8.07 -22.70
CA ASP A 70 5.08 7.82 -23.37
C ASP A 70 5.31 7.02 -24.65
N HIS A 71 4.83 5.77 -24.68
CA HIS A 71 4.98 4.91 -25.85
C HIS A 71 3.89 3.83 -25.90
N PRO A 72 3.33 3.48 -27.10
CA PRO A 72 2.27 2.46 -27.20
C PRO A 72 2.62 1.09 -26.61
N LEU A 73 3.89 0.68 -26.69
CA LEU A 73 4.35 -0.59 -26.12
C LEU A 73 4.43 -0.60 -24.56
N LEU A 74 4.10 0.51 -23.92
CA LEU A 74 4.01 0.64 -22.45
C LEU A 74 2.57 0.53 -21.95
N GLU A 75 1.61 0.22 -22.81
CA GLU A 75 0.22 -0.08 -22.43
C GLU A 75 -0.27 -1.31 -23.20
N PRO A 76 -0.85 -2.32 -22.52
CA PRO A 76 -0.90 -2.47 -21.04
C PRO A 76 0.48 -2.71 -20.42
N TYR A 77 0.55 -2.63 -19.08
CA TYR A 77 1.78 -2.88 -18.32
C TYR A 77 2.46 -4.18 -18.74
N CYS A 78 3.76 -4.08 -19.01
CA CYS A 78 4.64 -5.21 -19.28
C CYS A 78 5.98 -4.96 -18.58
N ASN A 79 6.36 -5.84 -17.68
CA ASN A 79 7.54 -5.65 -16.84
C ASN A 79 8.81 -5.40 -17.67
N GLU A 80 9.01 -6.17 -18.76
CA GLU A 80 10.20 -6.08 -19.59
C GLU A 80 10.39 -4.70 -20.23
N THR A 81 9.32 -4.15 -20.79
CA THR A 81 9.36 -2.84 -21.45
C THR A 81 9.56 -1.71 -20.43
N PHE A 82 8.87 -1.79 -19.27
CA PHE A 82 9.05 -0.82 -18.20
C PHE A 82 10.47 -0.84 -17.63
N VAL A 83 11.01 -2.03 -17.32
CA VAL A 83 12.38 -2.17 -16.84
C VAL A 83 13.39 -1.63 -17.83
N LYS A 84 13.23 -1.89 -19.14
CA LYS A 84 14.15 -1.41 -20.19
C LYS A 84 14.20 0.12 -20.20
N VAL A 85 13.04 0.78 -20.14
CA VAL A 85 12.93 2.25 -20.13
C VAL A 85 13.51 2.83 -18.84
N LEU A 86 13.13 2.28 -17.68
CA LEU A 86 13.61 2.78 -16.41
C LEU A 86 15.10 2.53 -16.18
N GLU A 87 15.65 1.41 -16.66
CA GLU A 87 17.09 1.14 -16.65
C GLU A 87 17.86 2.20 -17.42
N SER A 88 17.38 2.58 -18.63
CA SER A 88 17.98 3.63 -19.44
C SER A 88 17.93 4.98 -18.74
N ALA A 89 16.75 5.36 -18.23
CA ALA A 89 16.56 6.62 -17.51
C ALA A 89 17.47 6.73 -16.27
N VAL A 90 17.59 5.66 -15.46
CA VAL A 90 18.46 5.65 -14.28
C VAL A 90 19.92 5.79 -14.67
N LYS A 91 20.36 5.15 -15.77
CA LYS A 91 21.73 5.25 -16.28
C LYS A 91 22.06 6.63 -16.85
N GLU A 92 21.09 7.37 -17.34
CA GLU A 92 21.27 8.71 -17.89
C GLU A 92 21.27 9.78 -16.80
N HIS A 93 20.34 9.68 -15.85
CA HIS A 93 20.09 10.75 -14.88
C HIS A 93 20.68 10.51 -13.49
N HIS A 94 21.13 9.29 -13.19
CA HIS A 94 21.82 8.92 -11.94
C HIS A 94 21.11 9.38 -10.65
N PRO A 95 19.85 9.01 -10.37
CA PRO A 95 19.20 9.36 -9.10
C PRO A 95 19.90 8.67 -7.93
N ASP A 96 19.89 9.32 -6.75
CA ASP A 96 20.47 8.74 -5.52
C ASP A 96 19.55 7.68 -4.92
N ALA A 97 18.23 7.89 -5.00
CA ALA A 97 17.22 6.95 -4.55
C ALA A 97 16.06 6.84 -5.55
N PHE A 98 15.41 5.68 -5.60
CA PHE A 98 14.23 5.44 -6.42
C PHE A 98 13.17 4.65 -5.64
N LEU A 99 12.03 5.28 -5.39
CA LEU A 99 10.96 4.80 -4.53
C LEU A 99 9.78 4.29 -5.34
N PHE A 100 9.16 3.20 -4.88
CA PHE A 100 8.02 2.53 -5.51
C PHE A 100 6.93 2.26 -4.46
N GLY A 101 5.66 2.23 -4.86
CA GLY A 101 4.61 1.64 -4.03
C GLY A 101 4.76 0.11 -3.98
N ALA A 102 4.49 -0.52 -2.84
CA ALA A 102 4.40 -1.97 -2.72
C ALA A 102 3.03 -2.50 -3.23
N THR A 103 2.65 -2.08 -4.42
CA THR A 103 1.48 -2.54 -5.18
C THR A 103 1.82 -3.78 -5.99
N ALA A 104 0.85 -4.39 -6.66
CA ALA A 104 1.09 -5.50 -7.59
C ALA A 104 2.11 -5.12 -8.69
N VAL A 105 2.02 -3.89 -9.24
CA VAL A 105 2.98 -3.39 -10.24
C VAL A 105 4.34 -3.11 -9.61
N GLY A 106 4.37 -2.39 -8.50
CA GLY A 106 5.64 -2.00 -7.87
C GLY A 106 6.44 -3.18 -7.32
N THR A 107 5.77 -4.20 -6.77
CA THR A 107 6.42 -5.43 -6.26
C THR A 107 6.91 -6.36 -7.37
N ASP A 108 6.36 -6.25 -8.58
CA ASP A 108 6.86 -6.93 -9.77
C ASP A 108 8.02 -6.13 -10.44
N LEU A 109 7.87 -4.81 -10.55
CA LEU A 109 8.78 -3.94 -11.29
C LEU A 109 10.09 -3.65 -10.55
N ALA A 110 10.00 -3.24 -9.27
CA ALA A 110 11.17 -2.76 -8.54
C ALA A 110 12.26 -3.83 -8.33
N PRO A 111 11.96 -5.10 -7.98
CA PRO A 111 12.99 -6.13 -7.83
C PRO A 111 13.71 -6.42 -9.13
N ARG A 112 12.99 -6.48 -10.25
CA ARG A 112 13.58 -6.74 -11.56
C ARG A 112 14.48 -5.58 -12.01
N LEU A 113 14.05 -4.35 -11.78
CA LEU A 113 14.87 -3.18 -12.05
C LEU A 113 16.12 -3.16 -11.17
N ALA A 114 16.00 -3.45 -9.87
CA ALA A 114 17.13 -3.53 -8.95
C ALA A 114 18.17 -4.57 -9.38
N ALA A 115 17.70 -5.75 -9.83
CA ALA A 115 18.57 -6.80 -10.36
C ALA A 115 19.31 -6.34 -11.64
N ARG A 116 18.64 -5.66 -12.56
CA ARG A 116 19.23 -5.11 -13.79
C ARG A 116 20.27 -4.03 -13.49
N LEU A 117 20.00 -3.17 -12.52
CA LEU A 117 20.91 -2.11 -12.07
C LEU A 117 22.01 -2.64 -11.12
N ARG A 118 21.92 -3.90 -10.70
CA ARG A 118 22.82 -4.52 -9.70
C ARG A 118 22.86 -3.70 -8.40
N THR A 119 21.71 -3.24 -7.96
CA THR A 119 21.55 -2.48 -6.72
C THR A 119 20.67 -3.22 -5.71
N GLY A 120 20.66 -2.74 -4.46
CA GLY A 120 19.81 -3.29 -3.40
C GLY A 120 18.41 -2.69 -3.40
N LEU A 121 17.45 -3.46 -2.89
CA LEU A 121 16.05 -3.06 -2.72
C LEU A 121 15.60 -3.36 -1.28
N SER A 122 15.14 -2.32 -0.56
CA SER A 122 14.42 -2.47 0.70
C SER A 122 12.94 -2.69 0.39
N ALA A 123 12.41 -3.88 0.68
CA ALA A 123 11.05 -4.24 0.28
C ALA A 123 10.04 -4.05 1.42
N HIS A 124 8.81 -3.64 1.07
CA HIS A 124 7.66 -3.51 2.00
C HIS A 124 7.95 -2.62 3.21
N CYS A 125 8.61 -1.48 2.97
CA CYS A 125 8.89 -0.51 4.02
C CYS A 125 7.61 0.10 4.57
N ILE A 126 7.62 0.35 5.88
CA ILE A 126 6.56 1.09 6.58
C ILE A 126 7.00 2.52 6.93
N ASP A 127 8.29 2.82 6.80
CA ASP A 127 8.83 4.17 6.85
C ASP A 127 10.13 4.27 6.04
N LEU A 128 10.56 5.49 5.79
CA LEU A 128 11.82 5.84 5.12
C LEU A 128 12.52 6.94 5.92
N GLU A 129 13.80 6.79 6.11
CA GLU A 129 14.66 7.77 6.77
C GLU A 129 15.78 8.22 5.83
N LEU A 130 16.29 9.43 6.04
CA LEU A 130 17.49 9.93 5.35
C LEU A 130 18.65 10.03 6.32
N THR A 131 19.75 9.37 5.99
CA THR A 131 21.02 9.44 6.73
C THR A 131 22.11 10.08 5.85
N GLU A 132 23.31 10.28 6.41
CA GLU A 132 24.47 10.72 5.63
C GLU A 132 24.84 9.76 4.48
N GLN A 133 24.46 8.50 4.60
CA GLN A 133 24.72 7.46 3.60
C GLN A 133 23.56 7.25 2.61
N GLY A 134 22.48 8.02 2.76
CA GLY A 134 21.31 8.01 1.88
C GLY A 134 20.05 7.46 2.55
N VAL A 135 19.12 6.94 1.73
CA VAL A 135 17.81 6.46 2.16
C VAL A 135 17.90 5.10 2.86
N VAL A 136 17.27 5.01 4.02
CA VAL A 136 17.11 3.79 4.82
C VAL A 136 15.64 3.38 4.81
N GLY A 137 15.34 2.14 4.48
CA GLY A 137 14.00 1.57 4.59
C GLY A 137 13.76 0.99 5.97
N VAL A 138 12.65 1.35 6.60
CA VAL A 138 12.19 0.75 7.85
C VAL A 138 11.20 -0.36 7.54
N VAL A 139 11.52 -1.59 7.94
CA VAL A 139 10.72 -2.79 7.67
C VAL A 139 10.30 -3.46 8.98
N PRO A 140 9.06 -3.91 9.12
CA PRO A 140 8.66 -4.71 10.28
C PRO A 140 9.30 -6.09 10.20
N TRP A 141 9.88 -6.56 11.31
CA TRP A 141 10.41 -7.91 11.42
C TRP A 141 9.28 -8.91 11.75
N PRO A 142 9.22 -10.08 11.08
CA PRO A 142 8.07 -10.99 11.18
C PRO A 142 7.77 -11.52 12.59
N GLU A 143 8.78 -11.64 13.45
CA GLU A 143 8.68 -12.33 14.74
C GLU A 143 8.52 -11.39 15.94
N GLY A 144 8.00 -10.19 15.78
CA GLY A 144 7.78 -9.34 16.96
C GLY A 144 7.71 -7.84 16.70
N ASN A 145 7.77 -7.08 17.77
CA ASN A 145 7.74 -5.62 17.77
C ASN A 145 9.10 -4.99 17.36
N LEU A 146 9.88 -5.68 16.52
CA LEU A 146 11.16 -5.19 16.05
C LEU A 146 11.01 -4.52 14.68
N LEU A 147 11.71 -3.43 14.51
CA LEU A 147 11.85 -2.74 13.22
C LEU A 147 13.27 -2.95 12.71
N GLY A 148 13.38 -3.43 11.47
CA GLY A 148 14.64 -3.53 10.76
C GLY A 148 14.92 -2.25 9.97
N HIS A 149 16.11 -1.67 10.12
CA HIS A 149 16.59 -0.57 9.29
C HIS A 149 17.47 -1.12 8.18
N VAL A 150 16.96 -1.17 6.96
CA VAL A 150 17.64 -1.75 5.79
C VAL A 150 18.32 -0.66 4.99
N HIS A 151 19.62 -0.79 4.81
CA HIS A 151 20.44 0.21 4.16
C HIS A 151 21.33 -0.38 3.06
N CYS A 152 21.15 0.05 1.82
CA CYS A 152 21.93 -0.35 0.67
C CYS A 152 23.04 0.69 0.38
N THR A 153 24.20 0.57 1.03
CA THR A 153 25.24 1.63 1.02
C THR A 153 26.16 1.61 -0.20
N ARG A 154 26.28 0.46 -0.89
CA ARG A 154 27.34 0.24 -1.91
C ARG A 154 26.99 0.70 -3.31
N THR A 155 25.70 0.77 -3.63
CA THR A 155 25.23 1.01 -5.01
C THR A 155 24.15 2.09 -5.03
N ARG A 156 23.91 2.64 -6.22
CA ARG A 156 22.87 3.64 -6.50
C ARG A 156 22.11 3.24 -7.77
N PRO A 157 20.82 3.64 -7.87
CA PRO A 157 20.02 4.25 -6.80
C PRO A 157 19.79 3.30 -5.63
N GLN A 158 19.59 3.85 -4.43
CA GLN A 158 19.00 3.07 -3.32
C GLN A 158 17.52 2.89 -3.61
N MET A 159 17.03 1.67 -3.62
CA MET A 159 15.65 1.40 -3.99
C MET A 159 14.83 0.93 -2.80
N ALA A 160 13.57 1.34 -2.75
CA ALA A 160 12.63 0.88 -1.73
C ALA A 160 11.22 0.71 -2.33
N THR A 161 10.50 -0.33 -1.87
CA THR A 161 9.04 -0.38 -2.03
C THR A 161 8.38 -0.08 -0.69
N VAL A 162 7.29 0.69 -0.70
CA VAL A 162 6.59 1.16 0.51
C VAL A 162 5.13 0.72 0.46
N ILE A 163 4.63 0.24 1.58
CA ILE A 163 3.24 -0.19 1.73
C ILE A 163 2.31 1.02 1.49
N PRO A 164 1.27 0.89 0.63
CA PRO A 164 0.28 1.94 0.39
C PRO A 164 -0.45 2.35 1.68
N GLY A 165 -0.81 3.64 1.79
CA GLY A 165 -1.57 4.17 2.93
C GLY A 165 -0.74 4.46 4.18
N ILE A 166 0.58 4.34 4.11
CA ILE A 166 1.49 4.60 5.26
C ILE A 166 1.78 6.10 5.40
N PHE A 167 1.86 6.83 4.31
CA PHE A 167 2.18 8.26 4.34
C PHE A 167 0.96 9.11 4.01
N GLU A 168 0.93 10.30 4.59
CA GLU A 168 -0.08 11.29 4.29
C GLU A 168 0.09 11.83 2.86
N MET A 169 -1.03 12.08 2.21
CA MET A 169 -1.08 12.74 0.91
C MET A 169 -0.50 14.16 1.02
N PRO A 170 0.42 14.56 0.13
CA PRO A 170 0.93 15.92 0.12
C PRO A 170 -0.15 16.91 -0.32
N LYS A 171 -0.04 18.14 0.16
CA LYS A 171 -0.88 19.23 -0.32
C LYS A 171 -0.44 19.64 -1.72
N LYS A 172 -1.42 20.02 -2.56
CA LYS A 172 -1.12 20.64 -3.85
C LYS A 172 -0.46 21.99 -3.61
N THR A 173 0.61 22.25 -4.36
CA THR A 173 1.34 23.51 -4.34
C THR A 173 1.18 24.20 -5.68
N GLY A 174 1.41 25.49 -5.76
CA GLY A 174 1.46 26.20 -7.05
C GLY A 174 2.80 26.09 -7.77
N PHE A 175 3.71 25.24 -7.30
CA PHE A 175 5.04 25.09 -7.90
C PHE A 175 4.96 24.27 -9.17
N THR A 176 5.60 24.77 -10.24
CA THR A 176 5.73 24.10 -11.53
C THR A 176 7.20 23.74 -11.77
N GLY A 177 7.50 22.45 -11.73
CA GLY A 177 8.82 21.94 -12.11
C GLY A 177 8.98 21.75 -13.60
N GLN A 178 10.00 21.03 -14.00
CA GLN A 178 10.34 20.75 -15.40
C GLN A 178 9.80 19.38 -15.82
N VAL A 179 9.20 19.28 -17.00
CA VAL A 179 8.85 18.00 -17.64
C VAL A 179 10.01 17.57 -18.54
N ILE A 180 10.51 16.36 -18.32
CA ILE A 180 11.66 15.78 -19.03
C ILE A 180 11.19 14.53 -19.78
N PRO A 181 11.21 14.53 -21.13
CA PRO A 181 10.88 13.34 -21.89
C PRO A 181 12.00 12.29 -21.79
N ILE A 182 11.62 11.03 -21.53
CA ILE A 182 12.49 9.86 -21.61
C ILE A 182 12.25 9.19 -22.97
N GLN A 183 13.31 8.91 -23.69
CA GLN A 183 13.21 8.15 -24.93
C GLN A 183 12.95 6.66 -24.63
N ALA A 184 11.75 6.19 -24.99
CA ALA A 184 11.40 4.79 -24.93
C ALA A 184 11.86 4.09 -26.22
N ASN A 185 13.13 3.65 -26.26
CA ASN A 185 13.67 2.88 -27.38
C ASN A 185 13.15 1.43 -27.32
N LEU A 186 11.87 1.22 -27.68
CA LEU A 186 11.18 -0.06 -27.59
C LEU A 186 10.83 -0.60 -28.98
N GLU A 187 10.95 -1.91 -29.12
CA GLU A 187 10.51 -2.67 -30.29
C GLU A 187 9.56 -3.79 -29.83
N GLU A 188 8.73 -4.34 -30.72
CA GLU A 188 7.80 -5.43 -30.39
C GLU A 188 8.49 -6.65 -29.75
N LYS A 189 9.74 -6.95 -30.12
CA LYS A 189 10.54 -8.01 -29.52
C LYS A 189 10.87 -7.81 -28.04
N ASP A 190 10.72 -6.59 -27.50
CA ASP A 190 10.95 -6.29 -26.10
C ASP A 190 9.78 -6.76 -25.20
N ARG A 191 8.66 -7.10 -25.80
CA ARG A 191 7.55 -7.79 -25.11
C ARG A 191 7.74 -9.30 -25.21
N THR A 192 7.74 -9.99 -24.06
CA THR A 192 7.80 -11.45 -24.02
C THR A 192 6.43 -12.10 -24.01
N TYR A 193 5.36 -11.32 -23.78
CA TYR A 193 3.98 -11.77 -23.80
C TYR A 193 3.06 -10.67 -24.36
N ARG A 194 1.88 -11.08 -24.79
CA ARG A 194 0.80 -10.20 -25.24
C ARG A 194 -0.41 -10.37 -24.33
N VAL A 195 -0.90 -9.27 -23.79
CA VAL A 195 -2.19 -9.27 -23.09
C VAL A 195 -3.29 -9.45 -24.12
N LEU A 196 -4.08 -10.50 -23.96
CA LEU A 196 -5.19 -10.82 -24.87
C LEU A 196 -6.48 -10.13 -24.42
N GLU A 197 -6.71 -10.10 -23.10
CA GLU A 197 -7.92 -9.56 -22.51
C GLU A 197 -7.62 -9.04 -21.11
N ILE A 198 -8.26 -7.96 -20.72
CA ILE A 198 -8.30 -7.45 -19.36
C ILE A 198 -9.74 -7.55 -18.88
N THR A 199 -10.01 -8.56 -18.08
CA THR A 199 -11.30 -8.72 -17.43
C THR A 199 -11.33 -7.86 -16.17
N ARG A 200 -12.28 -6.94 -16.13
CA ARG A 200 -12.51 -6.14 -14.92
C ARG A 200 -13.64 -6.80 -14.15
N GLU A 201 -13.32 -7.35 -13.01
CA GLU A 201 -14.36 -7.54 -12.00
C GLU A 201 -14.93 -6.16 -11.67
N LYS A 202 -16.28 -6.03 -11.67
CA LYS A 202 -16.89 -4.84 -11.08
C LYS A 202 -16.33 -4.77 -9.67
N ALA A 203 -15.48 -3.76 -9.39
CA ALA A 203 -15.10 -3.49 -8.02
C ALA A 203 -16.42 -3.40 -7.24
N ARG A 204 -16.70 -4.40 -6.42
CA ARG A 204 -17.62 -4.17 -5.31
C ARG A 204 -17.01 -2.98 -4.61
N GLU A 205 -17.80 -1.93 -4.41
CA GLU A 205 -17.33 -0.78 -3.64
C GLU A 205 -16.64 -1.39 -2.43
N ASN A 206 -15.34 -1.10 -2.27
CA ASN A 206 -14.57 -1.69 -1.17
C ASN A 206 -15.13 -1.06 0.10
N GLU A 207 -16.15 -1.72 0.64
CA GLU A 207 -16.88 -1.26 1.83
C GLU A 207 -15.95 -1.04 3.01
N LEU A 208 -14.77 -1.70 3.00
CA LEU A 208 -13.73 -1.52 4.02
C LEU A 208 -12.95 -0.20 3.85
N ALA A 209 -12.81 0.30 2.61
CA ALA A 209 -12.03 1.50 2.36
C ALA A 209 -12.77 2.74 2.87
N GLY A 210 -12.30 3.30 3.98
CA GLY A 210 -12.89 4.49 4.59
C GLY A 210 -14.09 4.22 5.50
N ALA A 211 -14.40 2.95 5.82
CA ALA A 211 -15.46 2.60 6.76
C ALA A 211 -15.16 3.14 8.16
N GLU A 212 -16.13 3.83 8.75
CA GLU A 212 -16.04 4.32 10.14
C GLU A 212 -16.18 3.17 11.15
N VAL A 213 -16.94 2.13 10.81
CA VAL A 213 -17.14 0.94 11.62
C VAL A 213 -16.79 -0.30 10.79
N VAL A 214 -16.00 -1.21 11.37
CA VAL A 214 -15.67 -2.51 10.77
C VAL A 214 -15.98 -3.62 11.76
N VAL A 215 -16.78 -4.58 11.31
CA VAL A 215 -17.03 -5.83 12.06
C VAL A 215 -16.35 -6.98 11.31
N ALA A 216 -15.34 -7.56 11.90
CA ALA A 216 -14.56 -8.62 11.27
C ALA A 216 -14.80 -9.98 11.94
N GLY A 217 -15.01 -10.99 11.12
CA GLY A 217 -15.12 -12.38 11.55
C GLY A 217 -13.84 -13.17 11.32
N GLY A 218 -13.51 -14.07 12.27
CA GLY A 218 -12.45 -15.04 12.13
C GLY A 218 -12.97 -16.47 11.91
N TRP A 219 -12.04 -17.42 11.86
CA TRP A 219 -12.36 -18.85 11.73
C TRP A 219 -13.20 -19.37 12.90
N GLY A 220 -13.09 -18.75 14.08
CA GLY A 220 -13.89 -19.09 15.26
C GLY A 220 -15.40 -18.81 15.11
N VAL A 221 -15.84 -18.16 14.03
CA VAL A 221 -17.28 -18.04 13.70
C VAL A 221 -17.89 -19.41 13.39
N GLY A 222 -17.10 -20.33 12.83
CA GLY A 222 -17.39 -21.76 12.77
C GLY A 222 -18.21 -22.21 11.57
N SER A 223 -19.05 -21.39 10.98
CA SER A 223 -19.84 -21.76 9.79
C SER A 223 -20.30 -20.57 8.96
N LYS A 224 -20.66 -20.84 7.69
CA LYS A 224 -21.28 -19.85 6.80
C LYS A 224 -22.65 -19.36 7.32
N VAL A 225 -23.35 -20.19 8.09
CA VAL A 225 -24.66 -19.82 8.67
C VAL A 225 -24.43 -18.82 9.81
N ASP A 226 -23.45 -19.07 10.67
CA ASP A 226 -23.11 -18.18 11.78
C ASP A 226 -22.46 -16.89 11.28
N TRP A 227 -21.88 -16.89 10.06
CA TRP A 227 -21.35 -15.68 9.40
C TRP A 227 -22.41 -14.60 9.17
N GLU A 228 -23.67 -14.97 9.08
CA GLU A 228 -24.76 -14.00 8.95
C GLU A 228 -24.88 -13.11 10.19
N LEU A 229 -24.47 -13.57 11.38
CA LEU A 229 -24.40 -12.75 12.59
C LEU A 229 -23.40 -11.60 12.46
N ILE A 230 -22.26 -11.83 11.77
CA ILE A 230 -21.26 -10.80 11.49
C ILE A 230 -21.85 -9.72 10.58
N LYS A 231 -22.53 -10.15 9.51
CA LYS A 231 -23.20 -9.25 8.57
C LYS A 231 -24.32 -8.45 9.25
N GLU A 232 -25.12 -9.09 10.09
CA GLU A 232 -26.20 -8.41 10.79
C GLU A 232 -25.66 -7.38 11.78
N LEU A 233 -24.59 -7.72 12.53
CA LEU A 233 -23.95 -6.77 13.45
C LEU A 233 -23.36 -5.58 12.70
N ALA A 234 -22.68 -5.82 11.57
CA ALA A 234 -22.17 -4.75 10.72
C ALA A 234 -23.30 -3.86 10.20
N ALA A 235 -24.38 -4.45 9.69
CA ALA A 235 -25.53 -3.71 9.16
C ALA A 235 -26.20 -2.83 10.21
N VAL A 236 -26.39 -3.29 11.43
CA VAL A 236 -27.00 -2.52 12.53
C VAL A 236 -26.12 -1.34 12.93
N LEU A 237 -24.82 -1.46 12.79
CA LEU A 237 -23.85 -0.41 13.07
C LEU A 237 -23.55 0.47 11.85
N ASN A 238 -24.22 0.24 10.72
CA ASN A 238 -23.92 0.88 9.43
C ASN A 238 -22.43 0.77 9.06
N GLY A 239 -21.85 -0.38 9.36
CA GLY A 239 -20.43 -0.67 9.19
C GLY A 239 -20.15 -1.67 8.07
N ALA A 240 -18.88 -1.81 7.71
CA ALA A 240 -18.39 -2.78 6.74
C ALA A 240 -18.07 -4.13 7.38
N VAL A 241 -18.18 -5.20 6.59
CA VAL A 241 -17.81 -6.56 6.99
C VAL A 241 -16.36 -6.83 6.61
N GLY A 242 -15.54 -7.19 7.60
CA GLY A 242 -14.18 -7.66 7.42
C GLY A 242 -14.01 -9.15 7.70
N ALA A 243 -12.89 -9.73 7.26
CA ALA A 243 -12.59 -11.14 7.44
C ALA A 243 -11.12 -11.40 7.69
N THR A 244 -10.83 -12.49 8.42
CA THR A 244 -9.48 -13.06 8.43
C THR A 244 -9.26 -13.97 7.22
N ARG A 245 -8.00 -14.24 6.84
CA ARG A 245 -7.63 -15.15 5.76
C ARG A 245 -8.34 -16.53 5.86
N PRO A 246 -8.34 -17.22 7.01
CA PRO A 246 -9.04 -18.49 7.14
C PRO A 246 -10.54 -18.43 6.84
N ALA A 247 -11.23 -17.35 7.20
CA ALA A 247 -12.65 -17.21 6.91
C ALA A 247 -12.92 -17.00 5.40
N VAL A 248 -11.98 -16.36 4.69
CA VAL A 248 -12.00 -16.23 3.21
C VAL A 248 -11.73 -17.61 2.56
N ASP A 249 -10.72 -18.32 3.04
CA ASP A 249 -10.36 -19.65 2.51
C ASP A 249 -11.50 -20.68 2.66
N GLU A 250 -12.32 -20.56 3.74
CA GLU A 250 -13.54 -21.35 3.94
C GLU A 250 -14.75 -20.88 3.07
N GLY A 251 -14.60 -19.80 2.33
CA GLY A 251 -15.64 -19.24 1.47
C GLY A 251 -16.80 -18.59 2.23
N TRP A 252 -16.61 -18.17 3.48
CA TRP A 252 -17.61 -17.43 4.25
C TRP A 252 -17.60 -15.95 3.90
N ALA A 253 -16.42 -15.41 3.57
CA ALA A 253 -16.20 -14.03 3.14
C ALA A 253 -15.52 -14.00 1.76
N HIS A 254 -15.52 -12.83 1.14
CA HIS A 254 -14.85 -12.58 -0.14
C HIS A 254 -13.42 -12.06 0.09
N GLU A 255 -12.52 -12.20 -0.91
CA GLU A 255 -11.13 -11.72 -0.81
C GLU A 255 -11.03 -10.21 -0.57
N ASP A 256 -11.94 -9.42 -1.14
CA ASP A 256 -12.03 -7.98 -0.94
C ASP A 256 -12.42 -7.55 0.49
N GLN A 257 -12.91 -8.50 1.31
CA GLN A 257 -13.19 -8.30 2.73
C GLN A 257 -12.02 -8.70 3.63
N MET A 258 -10.94 -9.24 3.06
CA MET A 258 -9.79 -9.72 3.84
C MET A 258 -8.99 -8.56 4.45
N ILE A 259 -8.80 -8.61 5.76
CA ILE A 259 -7.99 -7.63 6.53
C ILE A 259 -6.70 -8.30 7.00
N GLY A 260 -5.58 -7.58 6.87
CA GLY A 260 -4.29 -8.03 7.36
C GLY A 260 -3.14 -7.79 6.40
N GLN A 261 -2.00 -8.41 6.65
CA GLN A 261 -0.77 -8.24 5.89
C GLN A 261 -0.91 -8.58 4.39
N SER A 262 -1.72 -9.56 4.05
CA SER A 262 -2.01 -9.98 2.66
C SER A 262 -3.36 -9.49 2.15
N GLY A 263 -4.06 -8.67 2.92
CA GLY A 263 -5.35 -8.08 2.59
C GLY A 263 -5.32 -6.56 2.73
N HIS A 264 -6.47 -5.99 3.10
CA HIS A 264 -6.62 -4.56 3.30
C HIS A 264 -6.14 -4.11 4.68
N SER A 265 -5.61 -2.88 4.73
CA SER A 265 -5.42 -2.16 5.99
C SER A 265 -6.57 -1.19 6.18
N VAL A 266 -7.14 -1.16 7.40
CA VAL A 266 -8.28 -0.33 7.75
C VAL A 266 -7.97 0.53 8.98
N SER A 267 -8.60 1.70 9.06
CA SER A 267 -8.42 2.64 10.17
C SER A 267 -9.77 3.19 10.65
N PRO A 268 -10.70 2.30 11.08
CA PRO A 268 -12.04 2.71 11.48
C PRO A 268 -12.03 3.44 12.83
N GLN A 269 -13.12 4.16 13.13
CA GLN A 269 -13.37 4.67 14.47
C GLN A 269 -13.67 3.52 15.46
N LEU A 270 -14.39 2.49 14.99
CA LEU A 270 -14.70 1.28 15.77
C LEU A 270 -14.38 0.03 14.95
N TYR A 271 -13.56 -0.85 15.51
CA TYR A 271 -13.30 -2.18 15.02
C TYR A 271 -13.85 -3.22 15.99
N ILE A 272 -14.65 -4.17 15.52
CA ILE A 272 -15.14 -5.30 16.32
C ILE A 272 -14.65 -6.61 15.69
N GLY A 273 -13.80 -7.32 16.40
CA GLY A 273 -13.29 -8.62 15.99
C GLY A 273 -14.02 -9.77 16.67
N VAL A 274 -14.64 -10.65 15.91
CA VAL A 274 -15.48 -11.75 16.39
C VAL A 274 -14.89 -13.11 16.00
N GLY A 275 -14.56 -13.95 16.98
CA GLY A 275 -14.02 -15.28 16.72
C GLY A 275 -12.68 -15.29 16.01
N LEU A 276 -11.87 -14.24 16.19
CA LEU A 276 -10.49 -14.21 15.68
C LEU A 276 -9.49 -14.41 16.80
N SER A 277 -8.38 -15.08 16.48
CA SER A 277 -7.32 -15.38 17.44
C SER A 277 -6.49 -14.17 17.84
N GLY A 278 -6.45 -13.10 17.02
CA GLY A 278 -5.57 -11.96 17.26
C GLY A 278 -4.15 -12.14 16.70
N HIS A 279 -3.97 -13.03 15.73
CA HIS A 279 -2.66 -13.26 15.12
C HIS A 279 -2.13 -12.00 14.41
N MET A 280 -0.82 -11.74 14.54
CA MET A 280 -0.17 -10.51 14.04
C MET A 280 -0.44 -10.22 12.55
N HIS A 281 -0.55 -11.24 11.71
CA HIS A 281 -0.86 -11.05 10.29
C HIS A 281 -2.19 -10.35 10.04
N HIS A 282 -3.17 -10.51 10.94
CA HIS A 282 -4.44 -9.78 10.88
C HIS A 282 -4.34 -8.44 11.60
N MET A 283 -3.74 -8.44 12.80
CA MET A 283 -3.69 -7.25 13.66
C MET A 283 -2.91 -6.09 13.03
N VAL A 284 -1.92 -6.37 12.16
CA VAL A 284 -1.20 -5.33 11.43
C VAL A 284 -2.14 -4.51 10.52
N GLY A 285 -3.20 -5.14 10.00
CA GLY A 285 -4.17 -4.49 9.13
C GLY A 285 -5.17 -3.56 9.85
N ILE A 286 -5.19 -3.56 11.19
CA ILE A 286 -6.13 -2.74 11.99
C ILE A 286 -5.43 -1.74 12.92
N LYS A 287 -4.12 -1.56 12.81
CA LYS A 287 -3.34 -0.67 13.69
C LYS A 287 -3.84 0.77 13.74
N GLY A 288 -4.56 1.21 12.72
CA GLY A 288 -5.15 2.55 12.65
C GLY A 288 -6.53 2.68 13.32
N ALA A 289 -7.13 1.60 13.82
CA ALA A 289 -8.42 1.65 14.51
C ALA A 289 -8.33 2.48 15.79
N LYS A 290 -9.37 3.29 16.07
CA LYS A 290 -9.42 4.17 17.25
C LYS A 290 -9.91 3.46 18.49
N LEU A 291 -10.89 2.59 18.33
CA LEU A 291 -11.43 1.72 19.38
C LEU A 291 -11.53 0.31 18.83
N THR A 292 -11.02 -0.65 19.60
CA THR A 292 -10.99 -2.06 19.22
C THR A 292 -11.72 -2.91 20.25
N VAL A 293 -12.64 -3.76 19.76
CA VAL A 293 -13.42 -4.70 20.60
C VAL A 293 -13.11 -6.12 20.12
N GLY A 294 -12.77 -7.01 21.05
CA GLY A 294 -12.55 -8.42 20.79
C GLY A 294 -13.64 -9.29 21.42
N ILE A 295 -14.21 -10.22 20.64
CA ILE A 295 -15.16 -11.23 21.12
C ILE A 295 -14.59 -12.61 20.81
N ASN A 296 -14.29 -13.39 21.84
CA ASN A 296 -13.78 -14.75 21.69
C ASN A 296 -14.21 -15.62 22.86
N GLN A 297 -14.46 -16.91 22.61
CA GLN A 297 -14.79 -17.87 23.68
C GLN A 297 -13.55 -18.32 24.50
N ASP A 298 -12.35 -18.24 23.90
CA ASP A 298 -11.10 -18.55 24.57
C ASP A 298 -10.59 -17.30 25.30
N PRO A 299 -10.54 -17.33 26.68
CA PRO A 299 -10.05 -16.19 27.45
C PRO A 299 -8.55 -15.89 27.23
N GLU A 300 -7.77 -16.87 26.73
CA GLU A 300 -6.34 -16.72 26.44
C GLU A 300 -6.07 -16.28 24.99
N ALA A 301 -7.11 -16.02 24.18
CA ALA A 301 -6.94 -15.60 22.80
C ALA A 301 -6.13 -14.30 22.71
N ALA A 302 -5.10 -14.27 21.85
CA ALA A 302 -4.18 -13.15 21.72
C ALA A 302 -4.86 -11.83 21.31
N ILE A 303 -6.10 -11.87 20.78
CA ILE A 303 -6.86 -10.66 20.46
C ILE A 303 -7.05 -9.78 21.68
N PHE A 304 -7.21 -10.37 22.88
CA PHE A 304 -7.40 -9.62 24.12
C PHE A 304 -6.18 -8.80 24.54
N ASN A 305 -4.98 -9.15 24.05
CA ASN A 305 -3.77 -8.35 24.24
C ASN A 305 -3.70 -7.13 23.30
N HIS A 306 -4.61 -7.04 22.33
CA HIS A 306 -4.57 -6.05 21.25
C HIS A 306 -5.88 -5.25 21.12
N CYS A 307 -6.88 -5.51 21.97
CA CYS A 307 -8.14 -4.76 21.96
C CYS A 307 -8.28 -3.90 23.21
N ASP A 308 -9.05 -2.81 23.07
CA ASP A 308 -9.37 -1.91 24.20
C ASP A 308 -10.45 -2.52 25.11
N LEU A 309 -11.37 -3.29 24.51
CA LEU A 309 -12.45 -4.00 25.22
C LEU A 309 -12.51 -5.45 24.78
N GLY A 310 -12.56 -6.37 25.73
CA GLY A 310 -12.67 -7.81 25.51
C GLY A 310 -13.95 -8.38 26.08
N LEU A 311 -14.67 -9.19 25.29
CA LEU A 311 -15.82 -9.96 25.73
C LEU A 311 -15.52 -11.45 25.58
N VAL A 312 -15.41 -12.16 26.71
CA VAL A 312 -15.15 -13.59 26.71
C VAL A 312 -16.49 -14.34 26.74
N GLY A 313 -16.78 -15.13 25.72
CA GLY A 313 -17.98 -15.95 25.62
C GLY A 313 -18.32 -16.39 24.20
N ASP A 314 -19.43 -17.10 24.08
CA ASP A 314 -19.93 -17.60 22.81
C ASP A 314 -20.49 -16.44 21.96
N LEU A 315 -19.98 -16.30 20.77
CA LEU A 315 -20.45 -15.28 19.81
C LEU A 315 -21.95 -15.44 19.49
N LYS A 316 -22.47 -16.68 19.55
CA LYS A 316 -23.90 -16.98 19.31
C LYS A 316 -24.83 -16.43 20.41
N GLU A 317 -24.29 -16.11 21.56
CA GLU A 317 -24.99 -15.44 22.65
C GLU A 317 -24.71 -13.94 22.69
N ILE A 318 -23.42 -13.56 22.55
CA ILE A 318 -22.98 -12.18 22.68
C ILE A 318 -23.44 -11.33 21.49
N VAL A 319 -23.25 -11.79 20.25
CA VAL A 319 -23.56 -11.00 19.06
C VAL A 319 -25.06 -10.68 18.95
N PRO A 320 -25.99 -11.66 19.10
CA PRO A 320 -27.42 -11.33 19.11
C PRO A 320 -27.83 -10.39 20.25
N ALA A 321 -27.21 -10.52 21.44
CA ALA A 321 -27.48 -9.63 22.57
C ALA A 321 -27.03 -8.18 22.25
N LEU A 322 -25.86 -8.01 21.63
CA LEU A 322 -25.37 -6.72 21.17
C LEU A 322 -26.29 -6.11 20.11
N ILE A 323 -26.67 -6.88 19.10
CA ILE A 323 -27.62 -6.43 18.06
C ILE A 323 -28.94 -5.94 18.67
N LYS A 324 -29.48 -6.71 19.62
CA LYS A 324 -30.72 -6.31 20.32
C LYS A 324 -30.53 -5.03 21.13
N ALA A 325 -29.43 -4.91 21.86
CA ALA A 325 -29.13 -3.70 22.61
C ALA A 325 -29.00 -2.47 21.71
N ILE A 326 -28.23 -2.56 20.64
CA ILE A 326 -28.04 -1.45 19.68
C ILE A 326 -29.39 -1.01 19.09
N LYS A 327 -30.21 -1.97 18.63
CA LYS A 327 -31.56 -1.67 18.09
C LYS A 327 -32.49 -1.01 19.12
N SER A 328 -32.23 -1.15 20.42
CA SER A 328 -33.04 -0.53 21.47
C SER A 328 -32.62 0.91 21.79
N TYR A 329 -31.41 1.33 21.36
CA TYR A 329 -30.89 2.68 21.56
C TYR A 329 -31.00 3.56 20.27
N SER A 330 -31.31 2.94 19.15
CA SER A 330 -31.57 3.62 17.85
C SER A 330 -33.02 4.00 17.71
#